data_23e10f0579ea424b6acc653f6dcc4a78
#
_entry.id   23e10f0579ea424b6acc653f6dcc4a78
#
_cell.length_a   1.000
_cell.length_b   1.000
_cell.length_c   1.000
_cell.angle_alpha   90.00
_cell.angle_beta   90.00
_cell.angle_gamma   90.00
#
_symmetry.space_group_name_H-M   'P 1'
#
loop_
_entity.id
_entity.type
_entity.pdbx_description
1 polymer ?
#
loop_
_entity_poly.entity_id
_entity_poly.type
_entity_poly.pdbx_seq_one_letter_code
_entity_poly.pdbx_strand_id
1 'polypeptide(L)'
;MNDTRALAVAGAGAALGMVALAVATQTRLVRRMDRAVEWRVRPLRPRIRRAARIGTLAGEPYAHWPLGAAVAATIIVCNDGSPWRAVIPMGSASLGAILVHHAVKAVYARARPRHALLLGKTEPAYPSGHTADATAVLATGAYLLVREGLAPVAVVAPVAVAIGLAVGASRVALGWHWSSDVIGGWLTGIAVASGCAIAYGQLR
;
A
#
# COMPACT_ATOMS: atom_id res chain seq x y z
N MET A 1 16.17 -18.64 9.91
CA MET A 1 16.18 -17.70 11.06
C MET A 1 16.48 -16.25 10.64
N ASN A 2 17.34 -15.99 9.65
CA ASN A 2 17.67 -14.62 9.21
C ASN A 2 16.49 -13.90 8.52
N ASP A 3 15.75 -14.59 7.65
CA ASP A 3 14.64 -13.98 6.90
C ASP A 3 13.51 -13.46 7.82
N THR A 4 13.10 -14.25 8.81
CA THR A 4 12.04 -13.84 9.76
C THR A 4 12.45 -12.62 10.58
N ARG A 5 13.71 -12.54 11.00
CA ARG A 5 14.24 -11.36 11.72
C ARG A 5 14.26 -10.13 10.82
N ALA A 6 14.70 -10.27 9.57
CA ALA A 6 14.70 -9.18 8.60
C ALA A 6 13.28 -8.66 8.32
N LEU A 7 12.30 -9.56 8.13
CA LEU A 7 10.90 -9.21 7.96
C LEU A 7 10.32 -8.51 9.20
N ALA A 8 10.65 -9.01 10.41
CA ALA A 8 10.20 -8.39 11.66
C ALA A 8 10.77 -6.97 11.83
N VAL A 9 12.05 -6.77 11.54
CA VAL A 9 12.69 -5.44 11.59
C VAL A 9 12.07 -4.51 10.55
N ALA A 10 11.87 -4.98 9.31
CA ALA A 10 11.26 -4.19 8.24
C ALA A 10 9.81 -3.80 8.60
N GLY A 11 9.02 -4.74 9.08
CA GLY A 11 7.63 -4.51 9.47
C GLY A 11 7.51 -3.56 10.68
N ALA A 12 8.31 -3.77 11.72
CA ALA A 12 8.34 -2.89 12.88
C ALA A 12 8.83 -1.48 12.52
N GLY A 13 9.88 -1.38 11.70
CA GLY A 13 10.40 -0.10 11.21
C GLY A 13 9.37 0.66 10.38
N ALA A 14 8.63 -0.04 9.51
CA ALA A 14 7.57 0.54 8.71
C ALA A 14 6.38 1.01 9.59
N ALA A 15 5.97 0.22 10.58
CA ALA A 15 4.91 0.60 11.51
C ALA A 15 5.30 1.81 12.35
N LEU A 16 6.51 1.84 12.91
CA LEU A 16 7.03 2.98 13.65
C LEU A 16 7.15 4.22 12.76
N GLY A 17 7.66 4.05 11.53
CA GLY A 17 7.77 5.14 10.55
C GLY A 17 6.40 5.71 10.17
N MET A 18 5.38 4.86 10.01
CA MET A 18 4.00 5.28 9.76
C MET A 18 3.48 6.15 10.92
N VAL A 19 3.65 5.71 12.17
CA VAL A 19 3.20 6.47 13.36
C VAL A 19 3.98 7.78 13.49
N ALA A 20 5.31 7.73 13.37
CA ALA A 20 6.15 8.92 13.42
C ALA A 20 5.78 9.94 12.35
N LEU A 21 5.50 9.48 11.12
CA LEU A 21 5.05 10.35 10.04
C LEU A 21 3.66 10.92 10.32
N ALA A 22 2.72 10.15 10.89
CA ALA A 22 1.41 10.64 11.30
C ALA A 22 1.55 11.86 12.24
N VAL A 23 2.40 11.73 13.27
CA VAL A 23 2.70 12.83 14.19
C VAL A 23 3.38 13.99 13.45
N ALA A 24 4.36 13.69 12.59
CA ALA A 24 5.09 14.70 11.82
C ALA A 24 4.18 15.50 10.86
N THR A 25 3.08 14.92 10.38
CA THR A 25 2.09 15.66 9.55
C THR A 25 1.46 16.84 10.27
N GLN A 26 1.52 16.88 11.60
CA GLN A 26 1.06 18.02 12.40
C GLN A 26 2.07 19.18 12.40
N THR A 27 3.32 18.94 12.04
CA THR A 27 4.38 19.96 12.02
C THR A 27 4.24 20.92 10.84
N ARG A 28 4.76 22.14 11.03
CA ARG A 28 4.82 23.15 9.95
C ARG A 28 5.70 22.68 8.78
N LEU A 29 6.74 21.91 9.06
CA LEU A 29 7.69 21.42 8.04
C LEU A 29 6.99 20.50 7.05
N VAL A 30 6.38 19.40 7.51
CA VAL A 30 5.71 18.43 6.65
C VAL A 30 4.56 19.07 5.88
N ARG A 31 3.77 19.94 6.54
CA ARG A 31 2.70 20.70 5.87
C ARG A 31 3.22 21.64 4.76
N ARG A 32 4.42 22.22 4.92
CA ARG A 32 5.06 23.04 3.87
C ARG A 32 5.50 22.16 2.70
N MET A 33 6.11 21.00 2.98
CA MET A 33 6.52 20.04 1.94
C MET A 33 5.32 19.55 1.13
N ASP A 34 4.24 19.13 1.79
CA ASP A 34 3.01 18.69 1.14
C ASP A 34 2.41 19.79 0.24
N ARG A 35 2.34 21.02 0.73
CA ARG A 35 1.86 22.16 -0.07
C ARG A 35 2.78 22.47 -1.25
N ALA A 36 4.09 22.33 -1.08
CA ALA A 36 5.05 22.54 -2.17
C ALA A 36 4.88 21.51 -3.30
N VAL A 37 4.66 20.23 -2.94
CA VAL A 37 4.34 19.18 -3.92
C VAL A 37 3.00 19.47 -4.60
N GLU A 38 1.97 19.77 -3.83
CA GLU A 38 0.64 20.10 -4.35
C GLU A 38 0.68 21.29 -5.31
N TRP A 39 1.41 22.33 -4.98
CA TRP A 39 1.57 23.51 -5.81
C TRP A 39 2.24 23.20 -7.16
N ARG A 40 3.26 22.31 -7.17
CA ARG A 40 3.93 21.86 -8.40
C ARG A 40 3.06 20.95 -9.27
N VAL A 41 2.27 20.08 -8.65
CA VAL A 41 1.45 19.09 -9.37
C VAL A 41 0.15 19.68 -9.88
N ARG A 42 -0.42 20.64 -9.18
CA ARG A 42 -1.72 21.26 -9.51
C ARG A 42 -1.83 21.74 -10.97
N PRO A 43 -0.88 22.50 -11.55
CA PRO A 43 -0.96 22.96 -12.94
C PRO A 43 -0.84 21.83 -13.97
N LEU A 44 -0.26 20.68 -13.58
CA LEU A 44 -0.08 19.53 -14.46
C LEU A 44 -1.31 18.64 -14.54
N ARG A 45 -2.24 18.73 -13.58
CA ARG A 45 -3.42 17.85 -13.47
C ARG A 45 -4.22 17.68 -14.75
N PRO A 46 -4.56 18.72 -15.52
CA PRO A 46 -5.31 18.54 -16.76
C PRO A 46 -4.64 17.61 -17.74
N ARG A 47 -3.30 17.65 -17.82
CA ARG A 47 -2.49 16.86 -18.75
C ARG A 47 -2.30 15.41 -18.30
N ILE A 48 -2.10 15.19 -16.99
CA ILE A 48 -1.78 13.87 -16.42
C ILE A 48 -3.00 13.13 -15.87
N ARG A 49 -4.18 13.75 -15.88
CA ARG A 49 -5.41 13.22 -15.24
C ARG A 49 -5.78 11.82 -15.72
N ARG A 50 -5.67 11.57 -17.05
CA ARG A 50 -6.00 10.25 -17.63
C ARG A 50 -5.03 9.19 -17.12
N ALA A 51 -3.72 9.45 -17.20
CA ALA A 51 -2.69 8.54 -16.71
C ALA A 51 -2.83 8.29 -15.19
N ALA A 52 -3.08 9.34 -14.41
CA ALA A 52 -3.31 9.21 -12.98
C ALA A 52 -4.58 8.39 -12.63
N ARG A 53 -5.64 8.49 -13.43
CA ARG A 53 -6.82 7.63 -13.26
C ARG A 53 -6.53 6.17 -13.57
N ILE A 54 -5.71 5.87 -14.56
CA ILE A 54 -5.25 4.50 -14.85
C ILE A 54 -4.34 4.00 -13.72
N GLY A 55 -3.38 4.81 -13.30
CA GLY A 55 -2.43 4.44 -12.24
C GLY A 55 -3.09 4.15 -10.89
N THR A 56 -4.28 4.71 -10.61
CA THR A 56 -4.98 4.43 -9.34
C THR A 56 -5.74 3.09 -9.33
N LEU A 57 -6.00 2.49 -10.50
CA LEU A 57 -6.88 1.31 -10.62
C LEU A 57 -6.42 0.13 -9.76
N ALA A 58 -5.10 -0.12 -9.70
CA ALA A 58 -4.56 -1.21 -8.89
C ALA A 58 -4.78 -1.03 -7.37
N GLY A 59 -5.12 0.16 -6.92
CA GLY A 59 -5.48 0.44 -5.52
C GLY A 59 -6.98 0.35 -5.24
N GLU A 60 -7.82 0.14 -6.25
CA GLU A 60 -9.26 -0.01 -6.08
C GLU A 60 -9.63 -1.43 -5.63
N PRO A 61 -10.67 -1.62 -4.80
CA PRO A 61 -11.07 -2.95 -4.31
C PRO A 61 -11.32 -3.96 -5.43
N TYR A 62 -11.96 -3.53 -6.52
CA TYR A 62 -12.25 -4.38 -7.67
C TYR A 62 -11.00 -4.79 -8.46
N ALA A 63 -9.82 -4.26 -8.16
CA ALA A 63 -8.54 -4.63 -8.76
C ALA A 63 -7.65 -5.43 -7.81
N HIS A 64 -7.42 -4.94 -6.58
CA HIS A 64 -6.50 -5.61 -5.66
C HIS A 64 -7.06 -6.91 -5.07
N TRP A 65 -8.38 -7.03 -4.87
CA TRP A 65 -8.99 -8.29 -4.44
C TRP A 65 -8.85 -9.41 -5.49
N PRO A 66 -9.24 -9.21 -6.78
CA PRO A 66 -9.01 -10.22 -7.82
C PRO A 66 -7.53 -10.54 -8.03
N LEU A 67 -6.64 -9.54 -7.92
CA LEU A 67 -5.20 -9.77 -8.02
C LEU A 67 -4.71 -10.71 -6.91
N GLY A 68 -5.13 -10.46 -5.67
CA GLY A 68 -4.82 -11.32 -4.54
C GLY A 68 -5.36 -12.75 -4.72
N ALA A 69 -6.59 -12.86 -5.20
CA ALA A 69 -7.21 -14.15 -5.51
C ALA A 69 -6.46 -14.89 -6.65
N ALA A 70 -6.05 -14.17 -7.69
CA ALA A 70 -5.28 -14.75 -8.80
C ALA A 70 -3.92 -15.29 -8.35
N VAL A 71 -3.20 -14.55 -7.49
CA VAL A 71 -1.94 -15.03 -6.92
C VAL A 71 -2.17 -16.28 -6.08
N ALA A 72 -3.18 -16.28 -5.21
CA ALA A 72 -3.52 -17.45 -4.39
C ALA A 72 -3.88 -18.66 -5.27
N ALA A 73 -4.71 -18.47 -6.30
CA ALA A 73 -5.09 -19.50 -7.24
C ALA A 73 -3.88 -20.07 -8.00
N THR A 74 -2.96 -19.21 -8.46
CA THR A 74 -1.73 -19.64 -9.12
C THR A 74 -0.90 -20.55 -8.21
N ILE A 75 -0.73 -20.17 -6.95
CA ILE A 75 0.03 -20.99 -5.99
C ILE A 75 -0.67 -22.33 -5.74
N ILE A 76 -2.00 -22.34 -5.60
CA ILE A 76 -2.78 -23.56 -5.37
C ILE A 76 -2.68 -24.52 -6.55
N VAL A 77 -2.73 -24.00 -7.78
CA VAL A 77 -2.70 -24.82 -8.99
C VAL A 77 -1.29 -25.35 -9.28
N CYS A 78 -0.25 -24.57 -8.96
CA CYS A 78 1.14 -24.93 -9.30
C CYS A 78 1.84 -25.75 -8.20
N ASN A 79 1.28 -25.83 -7.00
CA ASN A 79 1.90 -26.51 -5.87
C ASN A 79 0.91 -27.45 -5.17
N ASP A 80 1.36 -28.67 -4.83
CA ASP A 80 0.55 -29.69 -4.15
C ASP A 80 0.34 -29.42 -2.65
N GLY A 81 0.63 -28.20 -2.18
CA GLY A 81 0.49 -27.79 -0.78
C GLY A 81 -0.93 -27.47 -0.37
N SER A 82 -1.13 -27.28 0.95
CA SER A 82 -2.43 -26.85 1.50
C SER A 82 -2.85 -25.50 0.92
N PRO A 83 -4.07 -25.35 0.37
CA PRO A 83 -4.59 -24.08 -0.16
C PRO A 83 -4.50 -22.91 0.82
N TRP A 84 -4.64 -23.16 2.12
CA TRP A 84 -4.59 -22.16 3.18
C TRP A 84 -3.27 -21.41 3.24
N ARG A 85 -2.18 -22.00 2.77
CA ARG A 85 -0.85 -21.35 2.70
C ARG A 85 -0.83 -20.14 1.76
N ALA A 86 -1.69 -20.13 0.75
CA ALA A 86 -1.83 -18.99 -0.15
C ALA A 86 -3.01 -18.08 0.25
N VAL A 87 -4.15 -18.68 0.61
CA VAL A 87 -5.39 -17.95 0.91
C VAL A 87 -5.25 -17.07 2.15
N ILE A 88 -4.69 -17.63 3.25
CA ILE A 88 -4.57 -16.87 4.52
C ILE A 88 -3.69 -15.63 4.35
N PRO A 89 -2.44 -15.69 3.85
CA PRO A 89 -1.62 -14.47 3.70
C PRO A 89 -2.22 -13.44 2.73
N MET A 90 -2.79 -13.88 1.60
CA MET A 90 -3.37 -12.95 0.64
C MET A 90 -4.65 -12.29 1.17
N GLY A 91 -5.51 -13.05 1.84
CA GLY A 91 -6.69 -12.51 2.51
C GLY A 91 -6.32 -11.56 3.65
N SER A 92 -5.32 -11.95 4.46
CA SER A 92 -4.81 -11.11 5.55
C SER A 92 -4.15 -9.83 5.06
N ALA A 93 -3.48 -9.84 3.90
CA ALA A 93 -2.90 -8.64 3.31
C ALA A 93 -3.98 -7.61 2.95
N SER A 94 -5.06 -8.05 2.30
CA SER A 94 -6.18 -7.17 1.94
C SER A 94 -6.92 -6.66 3.17
N LEU A 95 -7.38 -7.56 4.04
CA LEU A 95 -8.15 -7.19 5.23
C LEU A 95 -7.33 -6.41 6.25
N GLY A 96 -6.07 -6.83 6.48
CA GLY A 96 -5.16 -6.19 7.42
C GLY A 96 -4.86 -4.75 7.02
N ALA A 97 -4.60 -4.48 5.73
CA ALA A 97 -4.37 -3.13 5.26
C ALA A 97 -5.61 -2.25 5.46
N ILE A 98 -6.80 -2.74 5.11
CA ILE A 98 -8.07 -2.04 5.31
C ILE A 98 -8.27 -1.71 6.80
N LEU A 99 -8.13 -2.70 7.68
CA LEU A 99 -8.33 -2.50 9.12
C LEU A 99 -7.34 -1.49 9.69
N VAL A 100 -6.04 -1.61 9.35
CA VAL A 100 -5.00 -0.71 9.86
C VAL A 100 -5.22 0.73 9.38
N HIS A 101 -5.43 0.95 8.07
CA HIS A 101 -5.60 2.33 7.60
C HIS A 101 -6.89 2.97 8.11
N HIS A 102 -7.98 2.22 8.31
CA HIS A 102 -9.21 2.74 8.92
C HIS A 102 -9.01 3.08 10.41
N ALA A 103 -8.33 2.21 11.17
CA ALA A 103 -8.02 2.48 12.57
C ALA A 103 -7.16 3.74 12.72
N VAL A 104 -6.12 3.88 11.87
CA VAL A 104 -5.26 5.07 11.88
C VAL A 104 -6.05 6.33 11.47
N LYS A 105 -6.92 6.27 10.48
CA LYS A 105 -7.80 7.37 10.07
C LYS A 105 -8.73 7.83 11.18
N ALA A 106 -9.26 6.90 11.97
CA ALA A 106 -10.12 7.22 13.10
C ALA A 106 -9.38 8.03 14.18
N VAL A 107 -8.09 7.77 14.37
CA VAL A 107 -7.26 8.49 15.36
C VAL A 107 -6.69 9.79 14.78
N TYR A 108 -6.19 9.76 13.53
CA TYR A 108 -5.55 10.89 12.88
C TYR A 108 -6.46 11.54 11.83
N ALA A 109 -7.49 12.25 12.27
CA ALA A 109 -8.50 12.87 11.42
C ALA A 109 -7.95 14.03 10.55
N ARG A 110 -6.94 13.74 9.73
CA ARG A 110 -6.23 14.71 8.90
C ARG A 110 -7.09 15.18 7.73
N ALA A 111 -7.19 16.51 7.54
CA ALA A 111 -7.92 17.09 6.42
C ALA A 111 -7.21 16.80 5.07
N ARG A 112 -8.01 16.53 4.03
CA ARG A 112 -7.55 16.31 2.65
C ARG A 112 -7.12 17.63 1.97
N PRO A 113 -6.39 17.54 0.83
CA PRO A 113 -6.18 18.68 -0.05
C PRO A 113 -7.52 19.31 -0.47
N ARG A 114 -7.53 20.64 -0.64
CA ARG A 114 -8.74 21.40 -1.00
C ARG A 114 -9.45 20.85 -2.22
N HIS A 115 -8.69 20.38 -3.22
CA HIS A 115 -9.27 19.77 -4.42
C HIS A 115 -10.11 18.53 -4.13
N ALA A 116 -9.65 17.67 -3.22
CA ALA A 116 -10.42 16.49 -2.81
C ALA A 116 -11.71 16.87 -2.07
N LEU A 117 -11.64 17.89 -1.21
CA LEU A 117 -12.81 18.39 -0.48
C LEU A 117 -13.88 18.97 -1.44
N LEU A 118 -13.46 19.68 -2.48
CA LEU A 118 -14.36 20.18 -3.53
C LEU A 118 -15.01 19.07 -4.34
N LEU A 119 -14.44 17.86 -4.35
CA LEU A 119 -15.01 16.66 -4.97
C LEU A 119 -15.82 15.80 -3.96
N GLY A 120 -16.16 16.33 -2.80
CA GLY A 120 -16.95 15.66 -1.77
C GLY A 120 -16.22 14.56 -0.99
N LYS A 121 -14.87 14.49 -1.07
CA LYS A 121 -14.08 13.52 -0.32
C LYS A 121 -13.81 14.04 1.10
N THR A 122 -14.67 13.68 2.04
CA THR A 122 -14.63 14.19 3.44
C THR A 122 -13.90 13.29 4.42
N GLU A 123 -13.65 12.02 4.04
CA GLU A 123 -12.93 11.07 4.90
C GLU A 123 -11.50 11.54 5.23
N PRO A 124 -10.94 11.17 6.40
CA PRO A 124 -9.57 11.49 6.77
C PRO A 124 -8.54 11.11 5.70
N ALA A 125 -7.54 11.98 5.53
CA ALA A 125 -6.54 11.83 4.47
C ALA A 125 -5.47 10.79 4.79
N TYR A 126 -5.03 10.71 6.05
CA TYR A 126 -3.88 9.89 6.46
C TYR A 126 -4.30 8.55 7.11
N PRO A 127 -3.64 7.47 6.75
CA PRO A 127 -2.83 7.27 5.56
C PRO A 127 -3.69 7.08 4.29
N SER A 128 -3.05 7.06 3.11
CA SER A 128 -3.74 6.75 1.85
C SER A 128 -4.13 5.27 1.79
N GLY A 129 -5.44 4.96 1.84
CA GLY A 129 -5.95 3.60 1.80
C GLY A 129 -5.58 2.86 0.51
N HIS A 130 -5.86 3.42 -0.68
CA HIS A 130 -5.48 2.81 -1.97
C HIS A 130 -4.00 2.45 -2.04
N THR A 131 -3.14 3.32 -1.49
CA THR A 131 -1.70 3.05 -1.46
C THR A 131 -1.36 1.93 -0.49
N ALA A 132 -1.99 1.89 0.68
CA ALA A 132 -1.79 0.84 1.68
C ALA A 132 -2.24 -0.53 1.15
N ASP A 133 -3.46 -0.59 0.60
CA ASP A 133 -4.07 -1.82 0.11
C ASP A 133 -3.28 -2.41 -1.07
N ALA A 134 -2.96 -1.57 -2.09
CA ALA A 134 -2.14 -2.00 -3.22
C ALA A 134 -0.76 -2.50 -2.76
N THR A 135 -0.10 -1.76 -1.86
CA THR A 135 1.25 -2.14 -1.39
C THR A 135 1.22 -3.44 -0.61
N ALA A 136 0.25 -3.64 0.27
CA ALA A 136 0.12 -4.87 1.06
C ALA A 136 -0.09 -6.10 0.15
N VAL A 137 -1.02 -6.01 -0.79
CA VAL A 137 -1.35 -7.13 -1.70
C VAL A 137 -0.19 -7.43 -2.65
N LEU A 138 0.40 -6.39 -3.27
CA LEU A 138 1.51 -6.55 -4.21
C LEU A 138 2.77 -7.11 -3.54
N ALA A 139 3.14 -6.58 -2.37
CA ALA A 139 4.32 -7.03 -1.65
C ALA A 139 4.16 -8.46 -1.10
N THR A 140 2.98 -8.79 -0.55
CA THR A 140 2.67 -10.15 -0.09
C THR A 140 2.66 -11.11 -1.27
N GLY A 141 1.98 -10.78 -2.37
CA GLY A 141 1.93 -11.61 -3.58
C GLY A 141 3.31 -11.85 -4.18
N ALA A 142 4.14 -10.81 -4.31
CA ALA A 142 5.51 -10.94 -4.79
C ALA A 142 6.35 -11.86 -3.88
N TYR A 143 6.24 -11.70 -2.56
CA TYR A 143 6.92 -12.55 -1.60
C TYR A 143 6.51 -14.02 -1.74
N LEU A 144 5.21 -14.31 -1.81
CA LEU A 144 4.70 -15.67 -1.96
C LEU A 144 5.14 -16.32 -3.27
N LEU A 145 5.03 -15.62 -4.41
CA LEU A 145 5.46 -16.13 -5.70
C LEU A 145 6.95 -16.51 -5.72
N VAL A 146 7.80 -15.70 -5.07
CA VAL A 146 9.23 -15.99 -4.92
C VAL A 146 9.46 -17.21 -4.01
N ARG A 147 8.77 -17.26 -2.87
CA ARG A 147 8.93 -18.35 -1.88
C ARG A 147 8.43 -19.70 -2.38
N GLU A 148 7.47 -19.70 -3.27
CA GLU A 148 6.94 -20.89 -3.94
C GLU A 148 7.72 -21.23 -5.23
N GLY A 149 8.76 -20.46 -5.59
CA GLY A 149 9.58 -20.72 -6.78
C GLY A 149 8.89 -20.45 -8.11
N LEU A 150 7.73 -19.76 -8.08
CA LEU A 150 6.91 -19.51 -9.28
C LEU A 150 7.38 -18.30 -10.08
N ALA A 151 8.14 -17.40 -9.48
CA ALA A 151 8.70 -16.25 -10.19
C ALA A 151 10.01 -15.75 -9.55
N PRO A 152 10.97 -15.27 -10.35
CA PRO A 152 12.22 -14.73 -9.81
C PRO A 152 11.98 -13.35 -9.16
N VAL A 153 12.65 -13.10 -8.02
CA VAL A 153 12.56 -11.82 -7.29
C VAL A 153 12.91 -10.61 -8.17
N ALA A 154 13.86 -10.79 -9.10
CA ALA A 154 14.28 -9.75 -10.04
C ALA A 154 13.17 -9.27 -10.99
N VAL A 155 12.08 -10.02 -11.11
CA VAL A 155 10.90 -9.66 -11.92
C VAL A 155 9.78 -9.15 -11.04
N VAL A 156 9.36 -9.92 -10.03
CA VAL A 156 8.15 -9.56 -9.28
C VAL A 156 8.35 -8.37 -8.35
N ALA A 157 9.54 -8.21 -7.76
CA ALA A 157 9.76 -7.10 -6.84
C ALA A 157 9.77 -5.73 -7.55
N PRO A 158 10.49 -5.51 -8.67
CA PRO A 158 10.39 -4.25 -9.42
C PRO A 158 8.97 -3.97 -9.93
N VAL A 159 8.23 -4.97 -10.39
CA VAL A 159 6.84 -4.81 -10.85
C VAL A 159 5.94 -4.37 -9.70
N ALA A 160 6.01 -5.04 -8.55
CA ALA A 160 5.23 -4.67 -7.36
C ALA A 160 5.54 -3.23 -6.91
N VAL A 161 6.83 -2.88 -6.87
CA VAL A 161 7.27 -1.52 -6.52
C VAL A 161 6.76 -0.49 -7.53
N ALA A 162 6.91 -0.75 -8.83
CA ALA A 162 6.46 0.18 -9.88
C ALA A 162 4.95 0.44 -9.81
N ILE A 163 4.14 -0.61 -9.63
CA ILE A 163 2.69 -0.47 -9.48
C ILE A 163 2.36 0.30 -8.19
N GLY A 164 2.97 -0.04 -7.05
CA GLY A 164 2.75 0.65 -5.79
C GLY A 164 3.12 2.14 -5.84
N LEU A 165 4.21 2.47 -6.53
CA LEU A 165 4.61 3.86 -6.79
C LEU A 165 3.61 4.58 -7.71
N ALA A 166 3.14 3.92 -8.77
CA ALA A 166 2.16 4.47 -9.70
C ALA A 166 0.83 4.75 -9.00
N VAL A 167 0.34 3.83 -8.15
CA VAL A 167 -0.85 4.05 -7.32
C VAL A 167 -0.65 5.26 -6.43
N GLY A 168 0.44 5.31 -5.65
CA GLY A 168 0.71 6.43 -4.75
C GLY A 168 0.83 7.77 -5.47
N ALA A 169 1.62 7.83 -6.53
CA ALA A 169 1.79 9.03 -7.36
C ALA A 169 0.46 9.52 -7.94
N SER A 170 -0.40 8.59 -8.37
CA SER A 170 -1.73 8.92 -8.89
C SER A 170 -2.61 9.65 -7.88
N ARG A 171 -2.52 9.28 -6.58
CA ARG A 171 -3.33 9.91 -5.52
C ARG A 171 -2.94 11.38 -5.29
N VAL A 172 -1.64 11.68 -5.40
CA VAL A 172 -1.12 13.04 -5.35
C VAL A 172 -1.48 13.80 -6.64
N ALA A 173 -1.29 13.16 -7.78
CA ALA A 173 -1.59 13.75 -9.10
C ALA A 173 -3.07 14.13 -9.23
N LEU A 174 -3.98 13.31 -8.74
CA LEU A 174 -5.42 13.60 -8.69
C LEU A 174 -5.79 14.62 -7.60
N GLY A 175 -4.86 15.00 -6.73
CA GLY A 175 -5.10 15.92 -5.62
C GLY A 175 -6.03 15.37 -4.55
N TRP A 176 -6.05 14.07 -4.38
CA TRP A 176 -6.92 13.38 -3.40
C TRP A 176 -6.22 13.15 -2.07
N HIS A 177 -4.88 13.09 -2.08
CA HIS A 177 -4.03 12.92 -0.91
C HIS A 177 -2.81 13.85 -0.95
N TRP A 178 -2.27 14.13 0.21
CA TRP A 178 -0.96 14.75 0.39
C TRP A 178 0.14 13.72 0.09
N SER A 179 1.35 14.18 -0.25
CA SER A 179 2.48 13.28 -0.48
C SER A 179 2.83 12.46 0.77
N SER A 180 2.76 13.04 1.94
CA SER A 180 2.98 12.32 3.19
C SER A 180 1.89 11.28 3.52
N ASP A 181 0.64 11.46 3.06
CA ASP A 181 -0.40 10.43 3.20
C ASP A 181 -0.05 9.17 2.38
N VAL A 182 0.52 9.38 1.20
CA VAL A 182 0.98 8.31 0.31
C VAL A 182 2.16 7.56 0.90
N ILE A 183 3.15 8.27 1.44
CA ILE A 183 4.29 7.65 2.15
C ILE A 183 3.77 6.83 3.34
N GLY A 184 2.84 7.37 4.13
CA GLY A 184 2.16 6.64 5.21
C GLY A 184 1.44 5.39 4.71
N GLY A 185 0.81 5.45 3.54
CA GLY A 185 0.18 4.29 2.90
C GLY A 185 1.18 3.20 2.51
N TRP A 186 2.33 3.55 1.90
CA TRP A 186 3.40 2.58 1.62
C TRP A 186 3.93 1.93 2.90
N LEU A 187 4.18 2.71 3.95
CA LEU A 187 4.63 2.18 5.24
C LEU A 187 3.59 1.23 5.86
N THR A 188 2.31 1.58 5.80
CA THR A 188 1.21 0.71 6.25
C THR A 188 1.22 -0.61 5.48
N GLY A 189 1.28 -0.56 4.14
CA GLY A 189 1.30 -1.75 3.30
C GLY A 189 2.51 -2.65 3.54
N ILE A 190 3.70 -2.07 3.72
CA ILE A 190 4.94 -2.81 4.04
C ILE A 190 4.81 -3.49 5.41
N ALA A 191 4.30 -2.80 6.43
CA ALA A 191 4.12 -3.38 7.76
C ALA A 191 3.18 -4.59 7.73
N VAL A 192 2.05 -4.47 7.04
CA VAL A 192 1.07 -5.57 6.87
C VAL A 192 1.68 -6.72 6.07
N ALA A 193 2.32 -6.45 4.94
CA ALA A 193 2.96 -7.49 4.11
C ALA A 193 4.05 -8.25 4.86
N SER A 194 4.85 -7.56 5.69
CA SER A 194 5.85 -8.20 6.53
C SER A 194 5.23 -9.16 7.55
N GLY A 195 4.13 -8.77 8.17
CA GLY A 195 3.36 -9.64 9.06
C GLY A 195 2.81 -10.88 8.35
N CYS A 196 2.25 -10.71 7.14
CA CYS A 196 1.75 -11.81 6.30
C CYS A 196 2.88 -12.76 5.88
N ALA A 197 4.06 -12.23 5.54
CA ALA A 197 5.23 -13.03 5.18
C ALA A 197 5.76 -13.85 6.36
N ILE A 198 5.76 -13.29 7.58
CA ILE A 198 6.13 -14.02 8.81
C ILE A 198 5.12 -15.13 9.09
N ALA A 199 3.82 -14.82 9.04
CA ALA A 199 2.75 -15.79 9.27
C ALA A 199 2.83 -16.95 8.25
N TYR A 200 3.07 -16.63 6.97
CA TYR A 200 3.30 -17.64 5.93
C TYR A 200 4.44 -18.59 6.29
N GLY A 201 5.56 -18.08 6.82
CA GLY A 201 6.69 -18.92 7.26
C GLY A 201 6.32 -19.92 8.36
N GLN A 202 5.30 -19.64 9.16
CA GLN A 202 4.79 -20.54 10.22
C GLN A 202 3.79 -21.59 9.69
N LEU A 203 3.19 -21.35 8.52
CA LEU A 203 2.27 -22.29 7.87
C LEU A 203 3.01 -23.36 7.03
N ARG A 204 4.33 -23.25 6.91
CA ARG A 204 5.21 -24.21 6.22
C ARG A 204 5.64 -25.33 7.13
#